data_c89cafd2577e8046364fd57c7bfaf17a
#
_entry.id   c89cafd2577e8046364fd57c7bfaf17a
#
_cell.length_a   1.000
_cell.length_b   1.000
_cell.length_c   1.000
_cell.angle_alpha   90.00
_cell.angle_beta   90.00
_cell.angle_gamma   90.00
#
_symmetry.space_group_name_H-M   'P 1'
#
loop_
_entity.id
_entity.type
_entity.pdbx_description
1 polymer ?
#
loop_
_entity_poly.entity_id
_entity_poly.type
_entity_poly.pdbx_seq_one_letter_code
_entity_poly.pdbx_strand_id
1 'polypeptide(L)'
;EAGSRTKIAVWSNDPDVDPVGACVGLNGARVNAIVNELRGEKIDIITWDENPAILIQNALSPAKVISVIADADEKAAKVVVPDYQLSLAIGKEGQNARLAARLTGFKIDIKSETQARESGDFLDYENDYEDDEYDDNYEYDEEGYYKDPDAAEETSSDEEPAEEPPVEETPVEETS
;
A
#
# COMPACT_ATOMS: atom_id res chain seq x y z
N GLU A 1 -8.17 7.38 22.80
CA GLU A 1 -7.77 7.92 24.11
C GLU A 1 -8.25 9.37 24.21
N ALA A 2 -9.39 9.55 24.87
CA ALA A 2 -10.05 10.83 24.94
C ALA A 2 -9.14 11.96 25.47
N GLY A 3 -9.18 13.10 24.78
CA GLY A 3 -8.34 14.26 25.10
C GLY A 3 -6.90 14.17 24.63
N SER A 4 -6.47 13.05 24.06
CA SER A 4 -5.11 12.83 23.57
C SER A 4 -5.09 12.48 22.09
N ARG A 5 -5.52 11.28 21.69
CA ARG A 5 -5.48 10.81 20.33
C ARG A 5 -6.56 9.77 20.04
N THR A 6 -7.10 9.81 18.83
CA THR A 6 -8.09 8.85 18.30
C THR A 6 -7.59 8.28 16.97
N LYS A 7 -7.82 6.98 16.76
CA LYS A 7 -7.69 6.36 15.44
C LYS A 7 -9.06 5.93 14.92
N ILE A 8 -9.35 6.23 13.66
CA ILE A 8 -10.55 5.76 12.97
C ILE A 8 -10.19 5.10 11.66
N ALA A 9 -10.86 4.00 11.35
CA ALA A 9 -10.76 3.32 10.07
C ALA A 9 -12.01 3.62 9.24
N VAL A 10 -11.82 4.02 7.99
CA VAL A 10 -12.88 4.45 7.09
C VAL A 10 -12.83 3.69 5.77
N TRP A 11 -13.98 3.45 5.16
CA TRP A 11 -14.09 2.88 3.81
C TRP A 11 -15.23 3.55 3.05
N SER A 12 -15.34 3.31 1.76
CA SER A 12 -16.41 3.77 0.91
C SER A 12 -17.06 2.61 0.17
N ASN A 13 -18.39 2.63 0.04
CA ASN A 13 -19.11 1.71 -0.84
C ASN A 13 -19.00 2.12 -2.31
N ASP A 14 -18.56 3.36 -2.58
CA ASP A 14 -18.32 3.89 -3.91
C ASP A 14 -16.81 3.81 -4.22
N PRO A 15 -16.41 3.05 -5.25
CA PRO A 15 -15.00 2.87 -5.59
C PRO A 15 -14.32 4.17 -6.09
N ASP A 16 -15.10 5.14 -6.56
CA ASP A 16 -14.58 6.42 -7.06
C ASP A 16 -14.31 7.42 -5.93
N VAL A 17 -14.66 7.08 -4.68
CA VAL A 17 -14.47 7.93 -3.51
C VAL A 17 -13.25 7.49 -2.71
N ASP A 18 -12.27 8.39 -2.53
CA ASP A 18 -11.22 8.24 -1.53
C ASP A 18 -11.77 8.55 -0.12
N PRO A 19 -12.00 7.53 0.72
CA PRO A 19 -12.64 7.75 2.02
C PRO A 19 -11.76 8.53 2.99
N VAL A 20 -10.45 8.33 2.95
CA VAL A 20 -9.50 9.04 3.82
C VAL A 20 -9.40 10.49 3.41
N GLY A 21 -9.20 10.76 2.11
CA GLY A 21 -9.14 12.12 1.58
C GLY A 21 -10.43 12.90 1.82
N ALA A 22 -11.60 12.23 1.69
CA ALA A 22 -12.90 12.83 1.98
C ALA A 22 -13.06 13.25 3.46
N CYS A 23 -12.56 12.45 4.40
CA CYS A 23 -12.58 12.78 5.82
C CYS A 23 -11.56 13.85 6.21
N VAL A 24 -10.35 13.78 5.65
CA VAL A 24 -9.28 14.75 5.91
C VAL A 24 -9.63 16.13 5.35
N GLY A 25 -10.12 16.16 4.10
CA GLY A 25 -10.44 17.38 3.37
C GLY A 25 -9.19 18.11 2.86
N LEU A 26 -9.41 19.15 2.06
CA LEU A 26 -8.32 19.94 1.48
C LEU A 26 -7.46 20.54 2.60
N ASN A 27 -6.16 20.30 2.53
CA ASN A 27 -5.18 20.74 3.55
C ASN A 27 -5.57 20.37 5.00
N GLY A 28 -6.32 19.29 5.19
CA GLY A 28 -6.75 18.85 6.51
C GLY A 28 -7.90 19.67 7.11
N ALA A 29 -8.61 20.49 6.31
CA ALA A 29 -9.59 21.43 6.82
C ALA A 29 -10.73 20.75 7.60
N ARG A 30 -11.20 19.59 7.13
CA ARG A 30 -12.29 18.85 7.79
C ARG A 30 -11.84 18.22 9.09
N VAL A 31 -10.71 17.47 9.07
CA VAL A 31 -10.21 16.83 10.28
C VAL A 31 -9.77 17.85 11.33
N ASN A 32 -9.14 18.96 10.91
CA ASN A 32 -8.71 20.01 11.83
C ASN A 32 -9.89 20.73 12.48
N ALA A 33 -11.02 20.89 11.80
CA ALA A 33 -12.23 21.44 12.41
C ALA A 33 -12.69 20.57 13.61
N ILE A 34 -12.68 19.24 13.45
CA ILE A 34 -13.03 18.31 14.53
C ILE A 34 -11.96 18.31 15.64
N VAL A 35 -10.68 18.33 15.29
CA VAL A 35 -9.57 18.42 16.26
C VAL A 35 -9.73 19.67 17.14
N ASN A 36 -10.11 20.81 16.55
CA ASN A 36 -10.33 22.05 17.28
C ASN A 36 -11.56 21.96 18.20
N GLU A 37 -12.65 21.34 17.73
CA GLU A 37 -13.85 21.09 18.54
C GLU A 37 -13.55 20.21 19.76
N LEU A 38 -12.69 19.21 19.56
CA LEU A 38 -12.20 18.30 20.60
C LEU A 38 -11.01 18.88 21.41
N ARG A 39 -10.77 20.18 21.31
CA ARG A 39 -9.72 20.90 22.07
C ARG A 39 -8.30 20.36 21.89
N GLY A 40 -7.99 19.90 20.68
CA GLY A 40 -6.66 19.46 20.29
C GLY A 40 -6.42 17.96 20.35
N GLU A 41 -7.45 17.14 20.57
CA GLU A 41 -7.36 15.68 20.41
C GLU A 41 -6.99 15.35 18.97
N LYS A 42 -5.85 14.67 18.78
CA LYS A 42 -5.35 14.31 17.45
C LYS A 42 -6.16 13.15 16.87
N ILE A 43 -6.45 13.20 15.58
CA ILE A 43 -7.21 12.18 14.88
C ILE A 43 -6.36 11.60 13.75
N ASP A 44 -6.10 10.29 13.81
CA ASP A 44 -5.50 9.52 12.72
C ASP A 44 -6.62 8.83 11.94
N ILE A 45 -6.70 9.10 10.65
CA ILE A 45 -7.68 8.51 9.74
C ILE A 45 -6.95 7.53 8.85
N ILE A 46 -7.35 6.26 8.88
CA ILE A 46 -6.76 5.18 8.10
C ILE A 46 -7.80 4.50 7.21
N THR A 47 -7.35 3.85 6.16
CA THR A 47 -8.21 3.00 5.33
C THR A 47 -8.55 1.71 6.08
N TRP A 48 -9.84 1.40 6.17
CA TRP A 48 -10.31 0.10 6.64
C TRP A 48 -10.09 -0.96 5.56
N ASP A 49 -9.79 -2.18 5.99
CA ASP A 49 -9.66 -3.32 5.09
C ASP A 49 -10.25 -4.56 5.75
N GLU A 50 -10.84 -5.46 4.95
CA GLU A 50 -11.39 -6.72 5.43
C GLU A 50 -10.28 -7.70 5.85
N ASN A 51 -9.13 -7.63 5.18
CA ASN A 51 -7.96 -8.41 5.54
C ASN A 51 -7.33 -7.86 6.82
N PRO A 52 -7.31 -8.64 7.91
CA PRO A 52 -6.80 -8.18 9.20
C PRO A 52 -5.32 -7.76 9.16
N ALA A 53 -4.51 -8.41 8.33
CA ALA A 53 -3.10 -8.04 8.21
C ALA A 53 -2.94 -6.63 7.59
N ILE A 54 -3.72 -6.32 6.56
CA ILE A 54 -3.73 -5.00 5.92
C ILE A 54 -4.29 -3.94 6.89
N LEU A 55 -5.38 -4.26 7.58
CA LEU A 55 -5.96 -3.35 8.57
C LEU A 55 -4.98 -3.02 9.70
N ILE A 56 -4.25 -4.02 10.22
CA ILE A 56 -3.23 -3.83 11.26
C ILE A 56 -2.08 -2.97 10.72
N GLN A 57 -1.61 -3.24 9.51
CA GLN A 57 -0.59 -2.43 8.84
C GLN A 57 -1.02 -0.95 8.75
N ASN A 58 -2.25 -0.69 8.29
CA ASN A 58 -2.81 0.65 8.19
C ASN A 58 -2.95 1.29 9.58
N ALA A 59 -3.39 0.53 10.58
CA ALA A 59 -3.59 1.02 11.95
C ALA A 59 -2.31 1.46 12.64
N LEU A 60 -1.15 0.94 12.24
CA LEU A 60 0.16 1.35 12.77
C LEU A 60 0.70 2.64 12.14
N SER A 61 -0.01 3.20 11.15
CA SER A 61 0.34 4.53 10.62
C SER A 61 0.60 5.52 11.77
N PRO A 62 1.61 6.43 11.63
CA PRO A 62 2.43 6.70 10.43
C PRO A 62 3.67 5.80 10.27
N ALA A 63 3.87 4.79 11.12
CA ALA A 63 5.00 3.88 10.99
C ALA A 63 4.87 3.00 9.73
N LYS A 64 5.99 2.79 9.06
CA LYS A 64 6.07 1.85 7.94
C LYS A 64 6.27 0.45 8.48
N VAL A 65 5.50 -0.49 7.94
CA VAL A 65 5.54 -1.91 8.32
C VAL A 65 6.15 -2.71 7.18
N ILE A 66 7.02 -3.65 7.51
CA ILE A 66 7.62 -4.59 6.55
C ILE A 66 6.65 -5.75 6.31
N SER A 67 6.19 -6.36 7.40
CA SER A 67 5.31 -7.54 7.33
C SER A 67 4.36 -7.62 8.51
N VAL A 68 3.21 -8.26 8.28
CA VAL A 68 2.20 -8.58 9.30
C VAL A 68 1.74 -10.00 9.11
N ILE A 69 1.86 -10.81 10.15
CA ILE A 69 1.21 -12.12 10.25
C ILE A 69 0.08 -11.99 11.25
N ALA A 70 -1.15 -12.18 10.81
CA ALA A 70 -2.33 -12.08 11.65
C ALA A 70 -3.02 -13.45 11.75
N ASP A 71 -3.16 -13.94 12.98
CA ASP A 71 -3.98 -15.10 13.29
C ASP A 71 -5.39 -14.63 13.69
N ALA A 72 -6.37 -14.93 12.84
CA ALA A 72 -7.74 -14.49 13.05
C ALA A 72 -8.47 -15.26 14.17
N ASP A 73 -8.05 -16.50 14.43
CA ASP A 73 -8.65 -17.36 15.48
C ASP A 73 -8.18 -16.96 16.86
N GLU A 74 -6.88 -16.73 17.01
CA GLU A 74 -6.27 -16.29 18.27
C GLU A 74 -6.40 -14.77 18.50
N LYS A 75 -6.82 -14.01 17.51
CA LYS A 75 -6.80 -12.53 17.54
C LYS A 75 -5.45 -11.98 17.93
N ALA A 76 -4.40 -12.58 17.41
CA ALA A 76 -3.01 -12.20 17.61
C ALA A 76 -2.35 -11.83 16.28
N ALA A 77 -1.40 -10.90 16.34
CA ALA A 77 -0.63 -10.52 15.16
C ALA A 77 0.82 -10.25 15.53
N LYS A 78 1.73 -10.73 14.69
CA LYS A 78 3.15 -10.37 14.71
C LYS A 78 3.41 -9.35 13.62
N VAL A 79 4.09 -8.28 13.98
CA VAL A 79 4.40 -7.17 13.07
C VAL A 79 5.89 -6.90 13.08
N VAL A 80 6.48 -6.82 11.89
CA VAL A 80 7.88 -6.45 11.74
C VAL A 80 7.98 -5.08 11.08
N VAL A 81 8.79 -4.23 11.69
CA VAL A 81 9.07 -2.88 11.21
C VAL A 81 10.57 -2.66 11.04
N PRO A 82 11.02 -1.74 10.18
CA PRO A 82 12.43 -1.34 10.14
C PRO A 82 12.90 -0.86 11.51
N ASP A 83 14.15 -1.11 11.88
CA ASP A 83 14.68 -0.75 13.20
C ASP A 83 14.42 0.72 13.58
N TYR A 84 14.60 1.64 12.62
CA TYR A 84 14.38 3.07 12.83
C TYR A 84 12.89 3.47 12.96
N GLN A 85 11.95 2.56 12.66
CA GLN A 85 10.51 2.77 12.78
C GLN A 85 9.92 2.22 14.08
N LEU A 86 10.67 1.39 14.83
CA LEU A 86 10.16 0.69 16.02
C LEU A 86 9.56 1.66 17.03
N SER A 87 10.29 2.73 17.38
CA SER A 87 9.80 3.73 18.32
C SER A 87 8.54 4.45 17.85
N LEU A 88 8.43 4.69 16.53
CA LEU A 88 7.25 5.31 15.93
C LEU A 88 6.05 4.35 15.91
N ALA A 89 6.28 3.07 15.60
CA ALA A 89 5.25 2.04 15.60
C ALA A 89 4.66 1.82 17.00
N ILE A 90 5.50 1.79 18.02
CA ILE A 90 5.06 1.69 19.42
C ILE A 90 4.40 3.01 19.85
N GLY A 91 4.99 4.14 19.52
CA GLY A 91 4.57 5.47 19.91
C GLY A 91 4.96 5.81 21.38
N LYS A 92 4.75 7.07 21.75
CA LYS A 92 5.01 7.54 23.12
C LYS A 92 4.14 6.73 24.10
N GLU A 93 4.80 6.13 25.10
CA GLU A 93 4.13 5.31 26.14
C GLU A 93 3.28 4.15 25.54
N GLY A 94 3.62 3.70 24.35
CA GLY A 94 2.88 2.63 23.65
C GLY A 94 1.54 3.08 23.06
N GLN A 95 1.28 4.38 22.92
CA GLN A 95 -0.01 4.92 22.49
C GLN A 95 -0.40 4.45 21.08
N ASN A 96 0.53 4.48 20.11
CA ASN A 96 0.22 4.08 18.76
C ASN A 96 -0.15 2.59 18.66
N ALA A 97 0.65 1.72 19.25
CA ALA A 97 0.38 0.28 19.30
C ALA A 97 -0.92 -0.05 20.04
N ARG A 98 -1.18 0.62 21.19
CA ARG A 98 -2.41 0.42 21.96
C ARG A 98 -3.67 0.85 21.21
N LEU A 99 -3.63 1.99 20.49
CA LEU A 99 -4.73 2.44 19.67
C LEU A 99 -4.98 1.51 18.48
N ALA A 100 -3.90 1.03 17.82
CA ALA A 100 -4.00 0.05 16.75
C ALA A 100 -4.63 -1.26 17.24
N ALA A 101 -4.17 -1.78 18.39
CA ALA A 101 -4.73 -3.00 18.98
C ALA A 101 -6.23 -2.87 19.32
N ARG A 102 -6.65 -1.72 19.88
CA ARG A 102 -8.06 -1.46 20.19
C ARG A 102 -8.91 -1.34 18.94
N LEU A 103 -8.41 -0.66 17.89
CA LEU A 103 -9.13 -0.46 16.65
C LEU A 103 -9.34 -1.77 15.90
N THR A 104 -8.33 -2.62 15.84
CA THR A 104 -8.36 -3.87 15.07
C THR A 104 -8.93 -5.04 15.86
N GLY A 105 -8.90 -4.97 17.19
CA GLY A 105 -9.30 -6.07 18.07
C GLY A 105 -8.26 -7.19 18.18
N PHE A 106 -7.01 -6.94 17.73
CA PHE A 106 -5.92 -7.89 17.76
C PHE A 106 -4.91 -7.54 18.86
N LYS A 107 -4.31 -8.57 19.47
CA LYS A 107 -3.09 -8.41 20.27
C LYS A 107 -1.92 -8.29 19.29
N ILE A 108 -1.28 -7.13 19.25
CA ILE A 108 -0.22 -6.84 18.28
C ILE A 108 1.14 -6.92 18.99
N ASP A 109 2.01 -7.83 18.52
CA ASP A 109 3.42 -7.92 18.91
C ASP A 109 4.27 -7.24 17.83
N ILE A 110 4.96 -6.15 18.18
CA ILE A 110 5.74 -5.34 17.25
C ILE A 110 7.22 -5.58 17.54
N LYS A 111 7.95 -6.05 16.53
CA LYS A 111 9.40 -6.25 16.56
C LYS A 111 10.09 -5.45 15.49
N SER A 112 11.32 -5.04 15.76
CA SER A 112 12.17 -4.53 14.70
C SER A 112 12.70 -5.68 13.83
N GLU A 113 13.16 -5.34 12.64
CA GLU A 113 13.77 -6.31 11.71
C GLU A 113 14.92 -7.09 12.38
N THR A 114 15.79 -6.40 13.10
CA THR A 114 16.87 -7.05 13.86
C THR A 114 16.33 -7.99 14.94
N GLN A 115 15.35 -7.56 15.73
CA GLN A 115 14.74 -8.39 16.78
C GLN A 115 14.01 -9.61 16.22
N ALA A 116 13.30 -9.45 15.11
CA ALA A 116 12.59 -10.55 14.43
C ALA A 116 13.57 -11.60 13.91
N ARG A 117 14.70 -11.16 13.32
CA ARG A 117 15.77 -12.05 12.85
C ARG A 117 16.42 -12.81 14.01
N GLU A 118 16.72 -12.15 15.14
CA GLU A 118 17.31 -12.77 16.33
C GLU A 118 16.35 -13.77 17.01
N SER A 119 15.06 -13.50 17.00
CA SER A 119 14.04 -14.40 17.59
C SER A 119 13.62 -15.55 16.68
N GLY A 120 14.09 -15.58 15.43
CA GLY A 120 13.74 -16.60 14.42
C GLY A 120 12.34 -16.43 13.82
N ASP A 121 11.67 -15.33 14.10
CA ASP A 121 10.33 -15.05 13.54
C ASP A 121 10.35 -14.78 12.03
N PHE A 122 11.53 -14.63 11.41
CA PHE A 122 11.72 -14.54 9.96
C PHE A 122 11.77 -15.91 9.27
N LEU A 123 11.99 -16.99 9.98
CA LEU A 123 12.15 -18.31 9.39
C LEU A 123 10.87 -18.87 8.76
N ASP A 124 9.72 -18.34 9.17
CA ASP A 124 8.43 -18.72 8.58
C ASP A 124 8.21 -18.13 7.17
N TYR A 125 9.03 -17.17 6.73
CA TYR A 125 8.93 -16.54 5.41
C TYR A 125 9.86 -17.16 4.35
N GLU A 126 10.97 -17.79 4.79
CA GLU A 126 11.91 -18.43 3.85
C GLU A 126 11.41 -19.79 3.36
N ASN A 127 10.41 -20.39 4.02
CA ASN A 127 9.87 -21.67 3.62
C ASN A 127 8.67 -21.60 2.65
N ASP A 128 8.07 -20.42 2.41
CA ASP A 128 6.99 -20.25 1.42
C ASP A 128 7.54 -19.86 0.03
N TYR A 129 8.83 -19.62 -0.09
CA TYR A 129 9.52 -19.57 -1.39
C TYR A 129 10.17 -20.93 -1.63
N GLU A 130 9.37 -22.01 -1.67
CA GLU A 130 9.82 -23.24 -2.29
C GLU A 130 10.15 -22.93 -3.75
N ASP A 131 11.45 -22.96 -4.06
CA ASP A 131 12.05 -23.27 -5.34
C ASP A 131 11.15 -23.03 -6.57
N ASP A 132 10.80 -21.79 -6.88
CA ASP A 132 10.75 -21.41 -8.26
C ASP A 132 12.21 -21.38 -8.69
N GLU A 133 12.71 -22.52 -9.23
CA GLU A 133 13.94 -22.60 -9.99
C GLU A 133 13.95 -21.36 -10.89
N TYR A 134 14.75 -20.38 -10.52
CA TYR A 134 15.11 -19.33 -11.45
C TYR A 134 15.78 -20.03 -12.62
N ASP A 135 15.01 -20.22 -13.68
CA ASP A 135 15.53 -20.63 -14.97
C ASP A 135 16.48 -19.51 -15.43
N ASP A 136 17.78 -19.70 -15.15
CA ASP A 136 18.87 -18.78 -15.55
C ASP A 136 19.03 -18.69 -17.08
N ASN A 137 18.01 -19.09 -17.86
CA ASN A 137 18.04 -19.16 -19.31
C ASN A 137 17.41 -17.94 -20.01
N TYR A 138 17.53 -16.76 -19.41
CA TYR A 138 17.17 -15.52 -20.07
C TYR A 138 18.30 -15.06 -20.99
N GLU A 139 18.15 -15.25 -22.32
CA GLU A 139 19.07 -14.67 -23.30
C GLU A 139 18.71 -13.20 -23.55
N TYR A 140 19.71 -12.34 -23.39
CA TYR A 140 19.62 -10.93 -23.76
C TYR A 140 20.37 -10.67 -25.07
N ASP A 141 19.91 -9.72 -25.86
CA ASP A 141 20.62 -9.28 -27.05
C ASP A 141 21.84 -8.40 -26.69
N GLU A 142 22.64 -8.05 -27.72
CA GLU A 142 23.84 -7.22 -27.55
C GLU A 142 23.53 -5.78 -27.06
N GLU A 143 22.24 -5.37 -27.09
CA GLU A 143 21.76 -4.08 -26.60
C GLU A 143 21.12 -4.17 -25.20
N GLY A 144 21.04 -5.40 -24.60
CA GLY A 144 20.55 -5.65 -23.25
C GLY A 144 19.04 -5.83 -23.13
N TYR A 145 18.33 -6.13 -24.24
CA TYR A 145 16.89 -6.42 -24.24
C TYR A 145 16.64 -7.93 -24.17
N TYR A 146 15.58 -8.31 -23.44
CA TYR A 146 15.12 -9.69 -23.31
C TYR A 146 14.69 -10.26 -24.68
N LYS A 147 15.22 -11.43 -25.02
CA LYS A 147 14.77 -12.19 -26.19
C LYS A 147 13.67 -13.16 -25.79
N ASP A 148 12.45 -12.88 -26.22
CA ASP A 148 11.33 -13.80 -26.04
C ASP A 148 11.50 -14.98 -27.01
N PRO A 149 11.68 -16.24 -26.52
CA PRO A 149 11.84 -17.40 -27.38
C PRO A 149 10.62 -17.74 -28.22
N ASP A 150 9.42 -17.26 -27.82
CA ASP A 150 8.16 -17.51 -28.55
C ASP A 150 7.84 -16.47 -29.62
N ALA A 151 8.62 -15.37 -29.71
CA ALA A 151 8.40 -14.31 -30.70
C ALA A 151 8.88 -14.67 -32.13
N ALA A 152 9.42 -15.86 -32.36
CA ALA A 152 10.01 -16.26 -33.64
C ALA A 152 9.01 -16.88 -34.65
N GLU A 153 7.74 -17.09 -34.31
CA GLU A 153 6.76 -17.76 -35.19
C GLU A 153 5.70 -16.85 -35.82
N GLU A 154 5.69 -15.53 -35.61
CA GLU A 154 4.68 -14.62 -36.21
C GLU A 154 5.25 -13.57 -37.17
N THR A 155 6.14 -13.92 -38.09
CA THR A 155 6.44 -13.03 -39.22
C THR A 155 6.52 -13.81 -40.54
N SER A 156 5.36 -14.23 -41.04
CA SER A 156 5.17 -14.45 -42.50
C SER A 156 3.72 -14.26 -42.89
N SER A 157 3.27 -13.03 -43.09
CA SER A 157 2.23 -12.71 -44.06
C SER A 157 2.44 -11.28 -44.55
N ASP A 158 2.77 -11.19 -45.81
CA ASP A 158 2.82 -9.99 -46.64
C ASP A 158 1.54 -9.15 -46.49
N GLU A 159 1.67 -7.86 -46.17
CA GLU A 159 0.70 -6.86 -46.59
C GLU A 159 1.43 -5.56 -46.96
N GLU A 160 1.21 -5.15 -48.23
CA GLU A 160 1.69 -3.94 -48.84
C GLU A 160 1.19 -2.66 -48.13
N PRO A 161 1.91 -1.53 -48.28
CA PRO A 161 1.51 -0.27 -47.63
C PRO A 161 0.35 0.37 -48.39
N ALA A 162 -0.77 0.62 -47.69
CA ALA A 162 -1.90 1.37 -48.19
C ALA A 162 -1.58 2.87 -48.17
N GLU A 163 -1.80 3.50 -49.34
CA GLU A 163 -1.67 4.93 -49.61
C GLU A 163 -2.59 5.77 -48.72
N GLU A 164 -2.07 6.89 -48.20
CA GLU A 164 -2.83 7.94 -47.52
C GLU A 164 -3.78 8.68 -48.49
N PRO A 165 -5.05 8.96 -48.08
CA PRO A 165 -5.93 9.83 -48.88
C PRO A 165 -5.61 11.32 -48.63
N PRO A 166 -5.83 12.19 -49.64
CA PRO A 166 -5.41 13.58 -49.59
C PRO A 166 -6.29 14.43 -48.67
N VAL A 167 -5.64 15.36 -47.98
CA VAL A 167 -6.23 16.35 -47.08
C VAL A 167 -7.01 17.38 -47.89
N GLU A 168 -8.30 17.49 -47.68
CA GLU A 168 -9.17 18.52 -48.25
C GLU A 168 -9.12 19.79 -47.39
N GLU A 169 -8.54 20.86 -47.97
CA GLU A 169 -8.55 22.20 -47.38
C GLU A 169 -9.96 22.80 -47.46
N THR A 170 -10.54 23.19 -46.35
CA THR A 170 -11.74 24.02 -46.31
C THR A 170 -11.39 25.49 -46.07
N PRO A 171 -11.98 26.43 -46.84
CA PRO A 171 -11.59 27.84 -46.81
C PRO A 171 -12.23 28.59 -45.64
N VAL A 172 -11.44 29.52 -45.12
CA VAL A 172 -11.83 30.51 -44.08
C VAL A 172 -12.75 31.54 -44.72
N GLU A 173 -13.99 31.67 -44.22
CA GLU A 173 -14.82 32.82 -44.52
C GLU A 173 -14.61 33.93 -43.48
N GLU A 174 -14.05 35.04 -43.96
CA GLU A 174 -14.10 36.36 -43.31
C GLU A 174 -15.50 36.94 -43.45
N THR A 175 -16.12 37.35 -42.37
CA THR A 175 -17.19 38.36 -42.42
C THR A 175 -17.10 39.32 -41.28
N SER A 176 -16.87 40.55 -41.64
CA SER A 176 -17.14 41.88 -41.10
C SER A 176 -17.80 42.03 -39.75
#